data_4bb8513abef0e0e425eb4e3c0d683eb4
#
_entry.id   4bb8513abef0e0e425eb4e3c0d683eb4
#
_cell.length_a   1.000
_cell.length_b   1.000
_cell.length_c   1.000
_cell.angle_alpha   90.00
_cell.angle_beta   90.00
_cell.angle_gamma   90.00
#
_symmetry.space_group_name_H-M   'P 1'
#
loop_
_entity.id
_entity.type
_entity.pdbx_description
1 polymer ?
#
loop_
_entity_poly.entity_id
_entity_poly.type
_entity_poly.pdbx_seq_one_letter_code
_entity_poly.pdbx_strand_id
1 'polypeptide(L)'
;MLNNFVGIQYRLADNWFENINVNNYKDKQINYLEIGTFYGANIISVAHTYGLYKDSKLYCIDPWEDYEEYPEYKKEQSTIYNAFINNIKNSGVKDKIIINRGYSNLEIPKFQDEFFDIIYIDGNHEPEYVLEDAVLSFRKLKKNGIMIFDDYGWGGPDLTKRGIDGFLLGYHKKIKILGEKNTQVFIQKK
;
A
#
# COMPACT_ATOMS: atom_id res chain seq x y z
N MET A 1 -9.10 14.28 9.69
CA MET A 1 -8.58 13.30 8.71
C MET A 1 -9.61 12.21 8.41
N LEU A 2 -10.00 11.40 9.38
CA LEU A 2 -10.95 10.29 9.19
C LEU A 2 -12.32 10.54 9.86
N ASN A 3 -12.79 11.80 9.88
CA ASN A 3 -14.11 12.15 10.39
C ASN A 3 -15.20 11.50 9.51
N ASN A 4 -16.19 10.86 10.15
CA ASN A 4 -17.26 10.10 9.48
C ASN A 4 -16.75 8.93 8.60
N PHE A 5 -15.57 8.38 8.91
CA PHE A 5 -15.05 7.20 8.24
C PHE A 5 -15.88 5.97 8.59
N VAL A 6 -16.19 5.17 7.59
CA VAL A 6 -16.92 3.90 7.74
C VAL A 6 -15.95 2.75 7.50
N GLY A 7 -15.90 1.80 8.42
CA GLY A 7 -15.07 0.61 8.33
C GLY A 7 -13.83 0.64 9.21
N ILE A 8 -12.90 -0.23 8.89
CA ILE A 8 -11.69 -0.50 9.69
C ILE A 8 -10.64 0.59 9.45
N GLN A 9 -9.98 1.05 10.52
CA GLN A 9 -8.96 2.10 10.51
C GLN A 9 -7.69 1.57 11.18
N TYR A 10 -6.93 0.73 10.49
CA TYR A 10 -5.64 0.23 10.99
C TYR A 10 -4.47 0.84 10.23
N ARG A 11 -3.31 0.87 10.90
CA ARG A 11 -1.99 1.06 10.30
C ARG A 11 -1.87 2.29 9.39
N LEU A 12 -2.26 3.44 9.93
CA LEU A 12 -2.19 4.70 9.21
C LEU A 12 -0.74 5.14 8.96
N ALA A 13 -0.54 5.95 7.93
CA ALA A 13 0.78 6.41 7.48
C ALA A 13 1.55 7.25 8.51
N ASP A 14 0.91 7.77 9.55
CA ASP A 14 1.61 8.44 10.66
C ASP A 14 2.47 7.46 11.50
N ASN A 15 2.17 6.17 11.47
CA ASN A 15 3.02 5.14 12.07
C ASN A 15 4.38 4.98 11.36
N TRP A 16 4.55 5.54 10.17
CA TRP A 16 5.79 5.43 9.37
C TRP A 16 6.85 6.47 9.72
N PHE A 17 6.51 7.51 10.49
CA PHE A 17 7.36 8.70 10.71
C PHE A 17 8.74 8.39 11.30
N GLU A 18 8.88 7.30 12.04
CA GLU A 18 10.17 6.89 12.60
C GLU A 18 11.11 6.27 11.53
N ASN A 19 10.54 5.63 10.52
CA ASN A 19 11.31 4.96 9.46
C ASN A 19 11.42 5.84 8.20
N ILE A 20 10.44 6.72 7.96
CA ILE A 20 10.35 7.57 6.77
C ILE A 20 10.09 9.01 7.19
N ASN A 21 11.06 9.88 7.00
CA ASN A 21 10.87 11.31 7.32
C ASN A 21 9.87 11.96 6.37
N VAL A 22 8.68 12.29 6.87
CA VAL A 22 7.59 12.92 6.11
C VAL A 22 8.00 14.26 5.48
N ASN A 23 8.95 14.98 6.08
CA ASN A 23 9.41 16.25 5.52
C ASN A 23 10.12 16.10 4.17
N ASN A 24 10.57 14.90 3.83
CA ASN A 24 11.15 14.62 2.51
C ASN A 24 10.09 14.54 1.40
N TYR A 25 8.79 14.52 1.74
CA TYR A 25 7.70 14.23 0.80
C TYR A 25 6.60 15.28 0.79
N LYS A 26 6.19 15.80 1.96
CA LYS A 26 4.98 16.62 2.13
C LYS A 26 4.92 17.90 1.28
N ASP A 27 6.08 18.45 0.91
CA ASP A 27 6.20 19.74 0.21
C ASP A 27 6.54 19.57 -1.28
N LYS A 28 6.49 18.34 -1.80
CA LYS A 28 6.74 18.03 -3.22
C LYS A 28 5.71 17.03 -3.76
N GLN A 29 5.52 17.04 -5.07
CA GLN A 29 4.69 16.07 -5.75
C GLN A 29 5.29 14.66 -5.60
N ILE A 30 4.45 13.70 -5.22
CA ILE A 30 4.79 12.28 -5.21
C ILE A 30 3.76 11.47 -5.98
N ASN A 31 4.19 10.31 -6.46
CA ASN A 31 3.33 9.23 -6.90
C ASN A 31 3.41 8.12 -5.85
N TYR A 32 2.29 7.78 -5.28
CA TYR A 32 2.12 6.73 -4.29
C TYR A 32 1.30 5.58 -4.87
N LEU A 33 1.63 4.34 -4.51
CA LEU A 33 0.82 3.16 -4.83
C LEU A 33 0.47 2.40 -3.56
N GLU A 34 -0.78 2.00 -3.45
CA GLU A 34 -1.30 1.07 -2.43
C GLU A 34 -1.88 -0.16 -3.10
N ILE A 35 -1.47 -1.34 -2.66
CA ILE A 35 -2.02 -2.63 -3.08
C ILE A 35 -2.78 -3.20 -1.89
N GLY A 36 -4.09 -3.47 -2.09
CA GLY A 36 -5.01 -3.77 -1.00
C GLY A 36 -5.45 -2.49 -0.29
N THR A 37 -6.57 -1.93 -0.71
CA THR A 37 -7.02 -0.62 -0.21
C THR A 37 -8.22 -0.71 0.72
N PHE A 38 -9.03 -1.75 0.54
CA PHE A 38 -10.16 -2.07 1.39
C PHE A 38 -11.09 -0.85 1.61
N TYR A 39 -11.22 -0.35 2.84
CA TYR A 39 -12.01 0.85 3.17
C TYR A 39 -11.29 2.19 2.92
N GLY A 40 -9.99 2.17 2.57
CA GLY A 40 -9.21 3.35 2.21
C GLY A 40 -8.61 4.14 3.37
N ALA A 41 -8.52 3.58 4.58
CA ALA A 41 -7.99 4.30 5.74
C ALA A 41 -6.54 4.74 5.53
N ASN A 42 -5.68 3.83 5.05
CA ASN A 42 -4.27 4.12 4.87
C ASN A 42 -4.03 5.13 3.74
N ILE A 43 -4.60 4.95 2.55
CA ILE A 43 -4.42 5.90 1.44
C ILE A 43 -4.91 7.31 1.78
N ILE A 44 -5.99 7.43 2.57
CA ILE A 44 -6.47 8.73 3.07
C ILE A 44 -5.43 9.33 4.03
N SER A 45 -4.84 8.52 4.91
CA SER A 45 -3.80 9.00 5.83
C SER A 45 -2.54 9.44 5.08
N VAL A 46 -2.14 8.73 4.02
CA VAL A 46 -1.05 9.13 3.11
C VAL A 46 -1.36 10.46 2.43
N ALA A 47 -2.59 10.67 1.97
CA ALA A 47 -2.98 11.91 1.32
C ALA A 47 -2.85 13.14 2.24
N HIS A 48 -3.00 12.96 3.55
CA HIS A 48 -2.87 13.99 4.56
C HIS A 48 -1.47 14.11 5.19
N THR A 49 -0.53 13.24 4.80
CA THR A 49 0.84 13.21 5.33
C THR A 49 1.87 13.29 4.20
N TYR A 50 2.32 12.18 3.69
CA TYR A 50 3.33 12.10 2.61
C TYR A 50 2.85 12.69 1.28
N GLY A 51 1.58 12.48 0.94
CA GLY A 51 0.93 13.00 -0.27
C GLY A 51 0.27 14.37 -0.09
N LEU A 52 0.69 15.17 0.91
CA LEU A 52 0.04 16.44 1.25
C LEU A 52 0.12 17.46 0.11
N TYR A 53 1.20 17.46 -0.67
CA TYR A 53 1.35 18.39 -1.79
C TYR A 53 0.18 18.26 -2.78
N LYS A 54 -0.33 19.40 -3.25
CA LYS A 54 -1.59 19.47 -4.02
C LYS A 54 -1.61 18.62 -5.29
N ASP A 55 -0.47 18.49 -5.97
CA ASP A 55 -0.35 17.78 -7.25
C ASP A 55 0.09 16.30 -7.06
N SER A 56 0.24 15.83 -5.82
CA SER A 56 0.53 14.42 -5.55
C SER A 56 -0.60 13.53 -6.05
N LYS A 57 -0.23 12.35 -6.58
CA LYS A 57 -1.16 11.35 -7.10
C LYS A 57 -1.02 10.05 -6.30
N LEU A 58 -2.13 9.57 -5.80
CA LEU A 58 -2.19 8.38 -4.97
C LEU A 58 -3.01 7.32 -5.72
N TYR A 59 -2.33 6.30 -6.17
CA TYR A 59 -2.92 5.18 -6.88
C TYR A 59 -3.27 4.09 -5.90
N CYS A 60 -4.42 3.45 -6.08
CA CYS A 60 -4.78 2.25 -5.34
C CYS A 60 -5.17 1.13 -6.30
N ILE A 61 -4.79 -0.08 -5.93
CA ILE A 61 -5.17 -1.32 -6.60
C ILE A 61 -5.93 -2.19 -5.60
N ASP A 62 -7.16 -2.55 -5.94
CA ASP A 62 -7.97 -3.48 -5.18
C ASP A 62 -9.05 -4.02 -6.11
N PRO A 63 -9.32 -5.32 -6.16
CA PRO A 63 -10.39 -5.87 -6.98
C PRO A 63 -11.78 -5.56 -6.43
N TRP A 64 -11.91 -5.42 -5.09
CA TRP A 64 -13.20 -5.41 -4.39
C TRP A 64 -14.11 -6.53 -4.89
N GLU A 65 -13.54 -7.74 -4.91
CA GLU A 65 -14.21 -8.98 -5.29
C GLU A 65 -14.07 -9.99 -4.14
N ASP A 66 -14.99 -10.97 -4.09
CA ASP A 66 -14.94 -12.00 -3.06
C ASP A 66 -13.67 -12.85 -3.18
N TYR A 67 -13.03 -13.16 -2.06
CA TYR A 67 -11.83 -13.97 -1.97
C TYR A 67 -11.92 -14.96 -0.80
N GLU A 68 -11.13 -16.04 -0.88
CA GLU A 68 -11.28 -17.17 0.05
C GLU A 68 -10.64 -16.92 1.41
N GLU A 69 -9.63 -16.05 1.50
CA GLU A 69 -8.84 -15.79 2.70
C GLU A 69 -9.70 -15.28 3.86
N TYR A 70 -10.69 -14.41 3.55
CA TYR A 70 -11.62 -13.84 4.53
C TYR A 70 -13.07 -14.13 4.16
N PRO A 71 -13.57 -15.36 4.49
CA PRO A 71 -14.93 -15.77 4.14
C PRO A 71 -16.02 -14.84 4.69
N GLU A 72 -15.74 -14.13 5.81
CA GLU A 72 -16.64 -13.17 6.44
C GLU A 72 -16.93 -11.94 5.58
N TYR A 73 -16.03 -11.61 4.64
CA TYR A 73 -16.23 -10.52 3.69
C TYR A 73 -16.84 -10.94 2.36
N LYS A 74 -17.16 -12.23 2.20
CA LYS A 74 -17.89 -12.71 1.02
C LYS A 74 -19.26 -12.02 0.94
N LYS A 75 -19.59 -11.52 -0.25
CA LYS A 75 -20.79 -10.72 -0.58
C LYS A 75 -20.81 -9.29 0.01
N GLU A 76 -19.78 -8.91 0.79
CA GLU A 76 -19.66 -7.56 1.36
C GLU A 76 -18.84 -6.62 0.47
N GLN A 77 -18.16 -7.13 -0.56
CA GLN A 77 -17.19 -6.37 -1.35
C GLN A 77 -17.79 -5.12 -2.03
N SER A 78 -19.04 -5.20 -2.49
CA SER A 78 -19.72 -4.03 -3.04
C SER A 78 -20.03 -2.97 -1.97
N THR A 79 -20.34 -3.39 -0.75
CA THR A 79 -20.59 -2.51 0.40
C THR A 79 -19.28 -1.84 0.82
N ILE A 80 -18.19 -2.61 0.89
CA ILE A 80 -16.84 -2.13 1.20
C ILE A 80 -16.38 -1.09 0.17
N TYR A 81 -16.54 -1.37 -1.13
CA TYR A 81 -16.21 -0.43 -2.20
C TYR A 81 -17.02 0.87 -2.10
N ASN A 82 -18.32 0.78 -1.84
CA ASN A 82 -19.17 1.97 -1.68
C ASN A 82 -18.75 2.79 -0.44
N ALA A 83 -18.38 2.11 0.65
CA ALA A 83 -17.84 2.77 1.83
C ALA A 83 -16.49 3.47 1.52
N PHE A 84 -15.57 2.81 0.80
CA PHE A 84 -14.34 3.42 0.31
C PHE A 84 -14.60 4.70 -0.49
N ILE A 85 -15.50 4.66 -1.48
CA ILE A 85 -15.85 5.85 -2.29
C ILE A 85 -16.38 6.99 -1.41
N ASN A 86 -17.22 6.69 -0.43
CA ASN A 86 -17.73 7.69 0.51
C ASN A 86 -16.62 8.23 1.43
N ASN A 87 -15.72 7.38 1.91
CA ASN A 87 -14.62 7.76 2.77
C ASN A 87 -13.67 8.73 2.08
N ILE A 88 -13.24 8.45 0.85
CA ILE A 88 -12.36 9.37 0.10
C ILE A 88 -13.05 10.69 -0.24
N LYS A 89 -14.36 10.68 -0.50
CA LYS A 89 -15.14 11.90 -0.71
C LYS A 89 -15.23 12.74 0.56
N ASN A 90 -15.57 12.11 1.69
CA ASN A 90 -15.75 12.80 2.97
C ASN A 90 -14.44 13.34 3.54
N SER A 91 -13.30 12.69 3.24
CA SER A 91 -11.97 13.13 3.66
C SER A 91 -11.42 14.32 2.85
N GLY A 92 -12.08 14.70 1.75
CA GLY A 92 -11.66 15.82 0.90
C GLY A 92 -10.43 15.52 0.01
N VAL A 93 -10.02 14.25 -0.11
CA VAL A 93 -8.81 13.87 -0.89
C VAL A 93 -9.12 13.16 -2.21
N LYS A 94 -10.40 13.05 -2.57
CA LYS A 94 -10.86 12.31 -3.75
C LYS A 94 -10.10 12.66 -5.03
N ASP A 95 -9.81 13.95 -5.24
CA ASP A 95 -9.17 14.43 -6.48
C ASP A 95 -7.69 14.01 -6.61
N LYS A 96 -7.08 13.54 -5.51
CA LYS A 96 -5.73 12.99 -5.49
C LYS A 96 -5.70 11.49 -5.76
N ILE A 97 -6.81 10.77 -5.53
CA ILE A 97 -6.86 9.31 -5.55
C ILE A 97 -7.28 8.81 -6.93
N ILE A 98 -6.47 7.90 -7.48
CA ILE A 98 -6.69 7.24 -8.76
C ILE A 98 -6.93 5.75 -8.48
N ILE A 99 -8.15 5.31 -8.81
CA ILE A 99 -8.61 3.95 -8.50
C ILE A 99 -8.33 3.04 -9.70
N ASN A 100 -7.56 1.99 -9.46
CA ASN A 100 -7.30 0.90 -10.41
C ASN A 100 -8.01 -0.35 -9.85
N ARG A 101 -9.27 -0.54 -10.23
CA ARG A 101 -10.05 -1.68 -9.77
C ARG A 101 -9.65 -2.94 -10.52
N GLY A 102 -8.99 -3.87 -9.84
CA GLY A 102 -8.51 -5.13 -10.43
C GLY A 102 -7.47 -5.81 -9.56
N TYR A 103 -7.02 -6.97 -10.01
CA TYR A 103 -5.97 -7.74 -9.36
C TYR A 103 -4.60 -7.10 -9.60
N SER A 104 -3.75 -7.13 -8.59
CA SER A 104 -2.42 -6.49 -8.59
C SER A 104 -1.53 -6.95 -9.73
N ASN A 105 -1.49 -8.24 -10.01
CA ASN A 105 -0.70 -8.85 -11.09
C ASN A 105 -1.11 -8.37 -12.49
N LEU A 106 -2.34 -7.87 -12.66
CA LEU A 106 -2.85 -7.32 -13.92
C LEU A 106 -2.69 -5.79 -13.98
N GLU A 107 -2.78 -5.10 -12.84
CA GLU A 107 -2.76 -3.64 -12.77
C GLU A 107 -1.33 -3.07 -12.66
N ILE A 108 -0.46 -3.67 -11.83
CA ILE A 108 0.93 -3.19 -11.64
C ILE A 108 1.71 -3.11 -12.96
N PRO A 109 1.64 -4.10 -13.87
CA PRO A 109 2.38 -4.04 -15.13
C PRO A 109 2.04 -2.86 -16.04
N LYS A 110 0.85 -2.26 -15.90
CA LYS A 110 0.40 -1.13 -16.71
C LYS A 110 1.15 0.17 -16.41
N PHE A 111 1.77 0.28 -15.23
CA PHE A 111 2.54 1.46 -14.85
C PHE A 111 3.93 1.45 -15.50
N GLN A 112 4.49 2.65 -15.67
CA GLN A 112 5.88 2.81 -16.10
C GLN A 112 6.85 2.33 -15.03
N ASP A 113 8.02 1.86 -15.43
CA ASP A 113 9.09 1.56 -14.50
C ASP A 113 9.58 2.86 -13.83
N GLU A 114 10.01 2.77 -12.57
CA GLU A 114 10.50 3.91 -11.77
C GLU A 114 9.51 5.09 -11.67
N PHE A 115 8.24 4.78 -11.52
CA PHE A 115 7.16 5.77 -11.48
C PHE A 115 6.78 6.22 -10.07
N PHE A 116 6.83 5.31 -9.06
CA PHE A 116 6.36 5.57 -7.71
C PHE A 116 7.49 5.99 -6.77
N ASP A 117 7.19 6.95 -5.90
CA ASP A 117 8.08 7.40 -4.82
C ASP A 117 7.94 6.50 -3.59
N ILE A 118 6.71 6.08 -3.29
CA ILE A 118 6.38 5.18 -2.18
C ILE A 118 5.39 4.12 -2.69
N ILE A 119 5.61 2.86 -2.33
CA ILE A 119 4.70 1.74 -2.57
C ILE A 119 4.40 1.05 -1.24
N TYR A 120 3.12 0.80 -0.98
CA TYR A 120 2.63 0.06 0.17
C TYR A 120 1.94 -1.22 -0.30
N ILE A 121 2.36 -2.36 0.25
CA ILE A 121 1.87 -3.70 -0.12
C ILE A 121 1.11 -4.27 1.08
N ASP A 122 -0.18 -4.42 0.93
CA ASP A 122 -1.15 -4.89 1.92
C ASP A 122 -2.31 -5.63 1.22
N GLY A 123 -1.95 -6.48 0.27
CA GLY A 123 -2.91 -7.24 -0.55
C GLY A 123 -3.24 -8.59 0.06
N ASN A 124 -3.11 -9.67 -0.73
CA ASN A 124 -3.28 -11.03 -0.26
C ASN A 124 -2.12 -11.46 0.63
N HIS A 125 -2.36 -12.33 1.64
CA HIS A 125 -1.35 -12.73 2.63
C HIS A 125 -0.68 -14.08 2.31
N GLU A 126 -1.09 -14.78 1.26
CA GLU A 126 -0.40 -15.98 0.80
C GLU A 126 0.99 -15.64 0.25
N PRO A 127 2.04 -16.40 0.59
CA PRO A 127 3.42 -16.02 0.33
C PRO A 127 3.76 -15.78 -1.14
N GLU A 128 3.14 -16.54 -2.05
CA GLU A 128 3.35 -16.38 -3.49
C GLU A 128 2.82 -15.04 -4.02
N TYR A 129 1.65 -14.59 -3.55
CA TYR A 129 1.07 -13.31 -3.98
C TYR A 129 1.82 -12.13 -3.38
N VAL A 130 2.23 -12.22 -2.10
CA VAL A 130 3.10 -11.20 -1.46
C VAL A 130 4.41 -11.06 -2.23
N LEU A 131 5.04 -12.18 -2.60
CA LEU A 131 6.29 -12.17 -3.37
C LEU A 131 6.06 -11.62 -4.79
N GLU A 132 4.98 -12.00 -5.47
CA GLU A 132 4.64 -11.49 -6.80
C GLU A 132 4.44 -9.97 -6.77
N ASP A 133 3.64 -9.47 -5.84
CA ASP A 133 3.39 -8.04 -5.67
C ASP A 133 4.69 -7.27 -5.40
N ALA A 134 5.55 -7.81 -4.54
CA ALA A 134 6.85 -7.21 -4.26
C ALA A 134 7.75 -7.12 -5.51
N VAL A 135 7.85 -8.20 -6.27
CA VAL A 135 8.71 -8.28 -7.47
C VAL A 135 8.19 -7.36 -8.57
N LEU A 136 6.89 -7.36 -8.84
CA LEU A 136 6.27 -6.48 -9.84
C LEU A 136 6.41 -5.01 -9.45
N SER A 137 6.09 -4.69 -8.20
CA SER A 137 6.15 -3.33 -7.66
C SER A 137 7.57 -2.77 -7.62
N PHE A 138 8.58 -3.59 -7.35
CA PHE A 138 9.97 -3.12 -7.28
C PHE A 138 10.48 -2.52 -8.58
N ARG A 139 9.99 -2.98 -9.73
CA ARG A 139 10.31 -2.35 -11.03
C ARG A 139 9.71 -0.96 -11.15
N LYS A 140 8.52 -0.77 -10.57
CA LYS A 140 7.75 0.49 -10.62
C LYS A 140 8.24 1.53 -9.60
N LEU A 141 9.00 1.08 -8.58
CA LEU A 141 9.58 1.94 -7.58
C LEU A 141 10.78 2.70 -8.13
N LYS A 142 10.82 4.01 -7.92
CA LYS A 142 11.97 4.87 -8.26
C LYS A 142 13.23 4.46 -7.51
N LYS A 143 14.39 4.83 -8.05
CA LYS A 143 15.64 4.82 -7.28
C LYS A 143 15.47 5.73 -6.04
N ASN A 144 15.95 5.28 -4.89
CA ASN A 144 15.73 5.87 -3.56
C ASN A 144 14.27 5.89 -3.09
N GLY A 145 13.34 5.31 -3.84
CA GLY A 145 11.94 5.12 -3.42
C GLY A 145 11.80 4.14 -2.27
N ILE A 146 10.70 4.23 -1.58
CA ILE A 146 10.39 3.43 -0.39
C ILE A 146 9.32 2.38 -0.73
N MET A 147 9.55 1.14 -0.31
CA MET A 147 8.53 0.11 -0.30
C MET A 147 8.28 -0.33 1.13
N ILE A 148 7.01 -0.49 1.46
CA ILE A 148 6.52 -0.89 2.77
C ILE A 148 5.70 -2.14 2.60
N PHE A 149 6.00 -3.15 3.38
CA PHE A 149 5.21 -4.38 3.47
C PHE A 149 4.42 -4.36 4.76
N ASP A 150 3.12 -4.62 4.69
CA ASP A 150 2.31 -4.83 5.88
C ASP A 150 2.28 -6.29 6.31
N ASP A 151 1.73 -6.54 7.48
CA ASP A 151 1.43 -7.85 8.05
C ASP A 151 2.63 -8.81 8.18
N TYR A 152 3.84 -8.28 8.34
CA TYR A 152 5.03 -9.12 8.55
C TYR A 152 4.88 -9.98 9.81
N GLY A 153 4.71 -11.28 9.59
CA GLY A 153 4.48 -12.27 10.65
C GLY A 153 3.00 -12.49 11.00
N TRP A 154 2.06 -11.83 10.31
CA TRP A 154 0.64 -12.15 10.46
C TRP A 154 0.36 -13.59 9.98
N GLY A 155 -0.52 -14.30 10.72
CA GLY A 155 -0.87 -15.68 10.40
C GLY A 155 0.26 -16.70 10.64
N GLY A 156 1.41 -16.25 11.15
CA GLY A 156 2.57 -17.09 11.46
C GLY A 156 3.70 -17.00 10.43
N PRO A 157 4.73 -17.86 10.54
CA PRO A 157 5.95 -17.73 9.73
C PRO A 157 5.77 -18.14 8.27
N ASP A 158 4.69 -18.83 7.93
CA ASP A 158 4.49 -19.47 6.63
C ASP A 158 3.61 -18.65 5.66
N LEU A 159 3.07 -17.51 6.08
CA LEU A 159 2.27 -16.61 5.28
C LEU A 159 3.08 -15.39 4.81
N THR A 160 2.57 -14.17 5.05
CA THR A 160 3.19 -12.90 4.62
C THR A 160 4.69 -12.85 4.86
N LYS A 161 5.14 -13.30 6.04
CA LYS A 161 6.57 -13.31 6.40
C LYS A 161 7.42 -14.08 5.40
N ARG A 162 6.97 -15.26 4.96
CA ARG A 162 7.71 -16.10 4.00
C ARG A 162 7.85 -15.39 2.64
N GLY A 163 6.79 -14.76 2.16
CA GLY A 163 6.83 -13.99 0.90
C GLY A 163 7.77 -12.79 0.99
N ILE A 164 7.68 -12.02 2.07
CA ILE A 164 8.56 -10.86 2.34
C ILE A 164 10.02 -11.30 2.46
N ASP A 165 10.33 -12.31 3.28
CA ASP A 165 11.70 -12.82 3.46
C ASP A 165 12.29 -13.33 2.12
N GLY A 166 11.48 -13.99 1.29
CA GLY A 166 11.88 -14.41 -0.07
C GLY A 166 12.30 -13.24 -0.94
N PHE A 167 11.52 -12.16 -0.93
CA PHE A 167 11.86 -10.94 -1.62
C PHE A 167 13.13 -10.28 -1.06
N LEU A 168 13.22 -10.10 0.24
CA LEU A 168 14.38 -9.48 0.90
C LEU A 168 15.67 -10.24 0.59
N LEU A 169 15.64 -11.57 0.62
CA LEU A 169 16.76 -12.42 0.28
C LEU A 169 17.20 -12.26 -1.18
N GLY A 170 16.23 -12.30 -2.12
CA GLY A 170 16.52 -12.18 -3.56
C GLY A 170 17.03 -10.80 -3.95
N TYR A 171 16.59 -9.76 -3.28
CA TYR A 171 16.88 -8.36 -3.61
C TYR A 171 17.92 -7.70 -2.68
N HIS A 172 18.55 -8.43 -1.76
CA HIS A 172 19.44 -7.87 -0.71
C HIS A 172 20.50 -6.89 -1.21
N LYS A 173 21.05 -7.07 -2.42
CA LYS A 173 22.04 -6.16 -3.02
C LYS A 173 21.43 -4.85 -3.53
N LYS A 174 20.13 -4.86 -3.85
CA LYS A 174 19.39 -3.75 -4.49
C LYS A 174 18.60 -2.91 -3.52
N ILE A 175 18.54 -3.32 -2.25
CA ILE A 175 17.74 -2.67 -1.22
C ILE A 175 18.59 -2.29 -0.01
N LYS A 176 18.07 -1.33 0.77
CA LYS A 176 18.48 -1.02 2.13
C LYS A 176 17.25 -1.22 3.02
N ILE A 177 17.35 -2.06 4.04
CA ILE A 177 16.32 -2.18 5.07
C ILE A 177 16.42 -0.92 5.95
N LEU A 178 15.30 -0.22 6.13
CA LEU A 178 15.20 1.00 6.95
C LEU A 178 14.77 0.66 8.37
N GLY A 179 13.94 -0.36 8.55
CA GLY A 179 13.46 -0.82 9.84
C GLY A 179 12.27 -1.75 9.73
N GLU A 180 11.85 -2.23 10.89
CA GLU A 180 10.62 -2.98 11.12
C GLU A 180 9.88 -2.35 12.29
N LYS A 181 8.59 -2.11 12.14
CA LYS A 181 7.74 -1.56 13.21
C LYS A 181 6.28 -1.92 12.98
N ASN A 182 5.58 -2.30 14.06
CA ASN A 182 4.14 -2.59 14.04
C ASN A 182 3.76 -3.60 12.94
N THR A 183 4.53 -4.68 12.81
CA THR A 183 4.38 -5.69 11.75
C THR A 183 4.57 -5.14 10.32
N GLN A 184 5.23 -4.00 10.15
CA GLN A 184 5.57 -3.43 8.86
C GLN A 184 7.08 -3.46 8.63
N VAL A 185 7.50 -3.85 7.41
CA VAL A 185 8.90 -3.82 6.99
C VAL A 185 9.10 -2.70 5.98
N PHE A 186 10.10 -1.88 6.21
CA PHE A 186 10.42 -0.71 5.39
C PHE A 186 11.74 -0.90 4.66
N ILE A 187 11.70 -0.77 3.34
CA ILE A 187 12.92 -0.85 2.53
C ILE A 187 13.05 0.36 1.60
N GLN A 188 14.29 0.67 1.21
CA GLN A 188 14.61 1.66 0.19
C GLN A 188 15.33 0.99 -0.98
N LYS A 189 14.90 1.28 -2.20
CA LYS A 189 15.58 0.89 -3.44
C LYS A 189 16.89 1.67 -3.60
N LYS A 190 18.01 0.99 -3.86
CA LYS A 190 19.33 1.60 -4.09
C LYS A 190 19.49 2.15 -5.52
#